data_ab47572fb99152c2b404093930418a4c
#
_entry.id   ab47572fb99152c2b404093930418a4c
#
_cell.length_a   1.000
_cell.length_b   1.000
_cell.length_c   1.000
_cell.angle_alpha   90.00
_cell.angle_beta   90.00
_cell.angle_gamma   90.00
#
_symmetry.space_group_name_H-M   'P 1'
#
loop_
_entity.id
_entity.type
_entity.pdbx_description
1 polymer ?
#
loop_
_entity_poly.entity_id
_entity_poly.type
_entity_poly.pdbx_seq_one_letter_code
_entity_poly.pdbx_strand_id
1 'polypeptide(L)'
;MTAPGHTAAGVRTPVTLINAFSVPMTQQDRFLSRWKDNARLMASAPGFVGARMLRAVSDQAELTFINVAEWESGAALDQARRNPEWLASIQRLINDPELDAKARPMVYQSVIDVTPGDELP
;
A
#
# COMPACT_ATOMS: atom_id res chain seq x y z
N MET A 1 16.01 -27.58 -8.17
CA MET A 1 15.92 -26.78 -8.16
C MET A 1 16.20 -26.04 -7.45
N THR A 2 16.28 -25.97 -7.43
CA THR A 2 16.47 -25.22 -7.12
C THR A 2 16.82 -24.21 -6.59
N ALA A 3 17.96 -24.02 -6.07
CA ALA A 3 18.37 -22.72 -5.70
C ALA A 3 17.79 -21.65 -6.56
N PRO A 4 17.75 -21.86 -7.83
CA PRO A 4 16.98 -20.93 -8.68
C PRO A 4 15.53 -20.83 -8.23
N GLY A 5 14.96 -21.93 -7.81
CA GLY A 5 13.60 -21.92 -7.30
C GLY A 5 13.47 -21.06 -6.05
N HIS A 6 14.48 -21.05 -5.26
CA HIS A 6 14.54 -20.27 -4.05
C HIS A 6 14.48 -18.76 -4.34
N THR A 7 15.35 -18.27 -5.23
CA THR A 7 15.36 -16.89 -5.63
C THR A 7 14.06 -16.52 -6.36
N ALA A 8 13.61 -17.39 -7.24
CA ALA A 8 12.37 -17.17 -7.98
C ALA A 8 11.16 -17.11 -7.03
N ALA A 9 11.16 -17.96 -6.00
CA ALA A 9 10.08 -17.95 -5.01
C ALA A 9 10.06 -16.61 -4.27
N GLY A 10 11.21 -16.07 -3.88
CA GLY A 10 11.28 -14.77 -3.23
C GLY A 10 10.75 -13.64 -4.10
N VAL A 11 11.11 -13.65 -5.39
CA VAL A 11 10.65 -12.65 -6.36
C VAL A 11 9.14 -12.77 -6.60
N ARG A 12 8.61 -14.00 -6.61
CA ARG A 12 7.22 -14.29 -6.93
C ARG A 12 6.31 -14.36 -5.72
N THR A 13 6.86 -14.30 -4.53
CA THR A 13 6.06 -14.36 -3.32
C THR A 13 5.19 -13.11 -3.22
N PRO A 14 3.86 -13.29 -2.98
CA PRO A 14 2.99 -12.14 -2.78
C PRO A 14 3.45 -11.28 -1.62
N VAL A 15 3.28 -9.99 -1.78
CA VAL A 15 3.61 -9.02 -0.73
C VAL A 15 2.44 -8.08 -0.53
N THR A 16 2.38 -7.51 0.67
CA THR A 16 1.40 -6.51 1.05
C THR A 16 2.12 -5.22 1.39
N LEU A 17 1.79 -4.16 0.67
CA LEU A 17 2.25 -2.82 1.03
C LEU A 17 1.26 -2.25 2.03
N ILE A 18 1.74 -1.90 3.20
CA ILE A 18 0.95 -1.17 4.19
C ILE A 18 1.53 0.22 4.31
N ASN A 19 0.72 1.22 3.99
CA ASN A 19 1.14 2.61 4.09
C ASN A 19 0.21 3.32 5.07
N ALA A 20 0.76 3.68 6.22
CA ALA A 20 0.01 4.33 7.27
C ALA A 20 0.20 5.85 7.18
N PHE A 21 -0.90 6.59 7.31
CA PHE A 21 -0.88 8.04 7.15
C PHE A 21 -1.44 8.73 8.39
N SER A 22 -0.78 9.81 8.78
CA SER A 22 -1.29 10.75 9.75
C SER A 22 -1.77 11.98 8.98
N VAL A 23 -3.07 12.30 9.05
CA VAL A 23 -3.69 13.37 8.28
C VAL A 23 -4.60 14.19 9.21
N PRO A 24 -4.44 15.51 9.26
CA PRO A 24 -5.35 16.35 10.04
C PRO A 24 -6.81 16.17 9.60
N MET A 25 -7.71 16.20 10.56
CA MET A 25 -9.13 15.93 10.31
C MET A 25 -9.73 16.84 9.23
N THR A 26 -9.33 18.09 9.20
CA THR A 26 -9.84 19.08 8.23
C THR A 26 -9.31 18.86 6.81
N GLN A 27 -8.35 17.97 6.63
CA GLN A 27 -7.68 17.72 5.34
C GLN A 27 -7.99 16.34 4.77
N GLN A 28 -8.88 15.57 5.38
CA GLN A 28 -9.12 14.19 4.98
C GLN A 28 -9.64 14.06 3.55
N ASP A 29 -10.58 14.91 3.15
CA ASP A 29 -11.15 14.86 1.80
C ASP A 29 -10.09 15.18 0.75
N ARG A 30 -9.26 16.17 1.02
CA ARG A 30 -8.16 16.54 0.13
C ARG A 30 -7.14 15.41 0.02
N PHE A 31 -6.81 14.79 1.14
CA PHE A 31 -5.91 13.64 1.15
C PHE A 31 -6.44 12.52 0.27
N LEU A 32 -7.70 12.14 0.45
CA LEU A 32 -8.29 11.06 -0.32
C LEU A 32 -8.34 11.38 -1.81
N SER A 33 -8.59 12.63 -2.16
CA SER A 33 -8.57 13.06 -3.56
C SER A 33 -7.18 12.88 -4.16
N ARG A 34 -6.13 13.30 -3.45
CA ARG A 34 -4.75 13.13 -3.91
C ARG A 34 -4.35 11.65 -3.98
N TRP A 35 -4.75 10.87 -2.99
CA TRP A 35 -4.43 9.45 -2.96
C TRP A 35 -5.07 8.69 -4.13
N LYS A 36 -6.25 9.10 -4.55
CA LYS A 36 -6.92 8.48 -5.71
C LYS A 36 -6.10 8.54 -6.98
N ASP A 37 -5.27 9.56 -7.14
CA ASP A 37 -4.38 9.65 -8.31
C ASP A 37 -3.40 8.48 -8.32
N ASN A 38 -2.83 8.14 -7.16
CA ASN A 38 -1.95 6.98 -7.04
C ASN A 38 -2.73 5.68 -7.20
N ALA A 39 -3.95 5.62 -6.64
CA ALA A 39 -4.78 4.43 -6.74
C ALA A 39 -5.13 4.06 -8.18
N ARG A 40 -5.35 5.05 -9.04
CA ARG A 40 -5.61 4.80 -10.46
C ARG A 40 -4.41 4.15 -11.14
N LEU A 41 -3.21 4.56 -10.76
CA LEU A 41 -1.98 3.96 -11.28
C LEU A 41 -1.82 2.53 -10.77
N MET A 42 -2.12 2.28 -9.49
CA MET A 42 -2.11 0.92 -8.95
C MET A 42 -3.06 0.02 -9.72
N ALA A 43 -4.26 0.50 -9.99
CA ALA A 43 -5.30 -0.30 -10.63
C ALA A 43 -4.90 -0.81 -12.02
N SER A 44 -3.99 -0.13 -12.70
CA SER A 44 -3.51 -0.52 -14.02
C SER A 44 -2.11 -1.13 -14.01
N ALA A 45 -1.47 -1.25 -12.85
CA ALA A 45 -0.11 -1.76 -12.78
C ALA A 45 -0.07 -3.28 -12.89
N PRO A 46 0.86 -3.85 -13.66
CA PRO A 46 1.01 -5.30 -13.72
C PRO A 46 1.32 -5.87 -12.34
N GLY A 47 0.66 -6.97 -11.99
CA GLY A 47 0.88 -7.65 -10.73
C GLY A 47 0.14 -7.05 -9.53
N PHE A 48 -0.66 -6.01 -9.75
CA PHE A 48 -1.52 -5.48 -8.69
C PHE A 48 -2.70 -6.42 -8.48
N VAL A 49 -2.99 -6.75 -7.20
CA VAL A 49 -4.09 -7.67 -6.85
C VAL A 49 -5.30 -6.90 -6.31
N GLY A 50 -5.07 -5.94 -5.44
CA GLY A 50 -6.16 -5.15 -4.87
C GLY A 50 -5.67 -4.26 -3.75
N ALA A 51 -6.47 -3.27 -3.38
CA ALA A 51 -6.12 -2.37 -2.30
C ALA A 51 -7.36 -1.85 -1.60
N ARG A 52 -7.17 -1.45 -0.34
CA ARG A 52 -8.19 -0.78 0.45
C ARG A 52 -7.55 0.36 1.20
N MET A 53 -8.29 1.45 1.31
CA MET A 53 -7.93 2.52 2.23
C MET A 53 -8.85 2.44 3.43
N LEU A 54 -8.28 2.21 4.60
CA LEU A 54 -9.02 2.11 5.86
C LEU A 54 -8.91 3.43 6.59
N ARG A 55 -10.00 3.87 7.20
CA ARG A 55 -10.03 5.05 8.06
C ARG A 55 -10.15 4.59 9.50
N ALA A 56 -9.38 5.19 10.40
CA ALA A 56 -9.53 4.93 11.82
C ALA A 56 -10.94 5.33 12.27
N VAL A 57 -11.56 4.47 13.08
CA VAL A 57 -12.91 4.77 13.61
C VAL A 57 -12.85 5.71 14.81
N SER A 58 -11.68 5.87 15.43
CA SER A 58 -11.47 6.77 16.55
C SER A 58 -10.88 8.09 16.06
N ASP A 59 -11.43 9.21 16.48
CA ASP A 59 -10.86 10.53 16.18
C ASP A 59 -9.62 10.82 17.02
N GLN A 60 -9.27 9.94 17.95
CA GLN A 60 -8.05 10.03 18.76
C GLN A 60 -6.87 9.31 18.10
N ALA A 61 -7.07 8.65 16.98
CA ALA A 61 -6.02 7.85 16.35
C ALA A 61 -4.95 8.75 15.73
N GLU A 62 -3.69 8.46 16.04
CA GLU A 62 -2.54 9.14 15.42
C GLU A 62 -2.44 8.80 13.93
N LEU A 63 -2.62 7.52 13.59
CA LEU A 63 -2.63 7.06 12.20
C LEU A 63 -4.07 7.04 11.72
N THR A 64 -4.39 8.01 10.89
CA THR A 64 -5.77 8.28 10.46
C THR A 64 -6.22 7.33 9.35
N PHE A 65 -5.33 7.05 8.41
CA PHE A 65 -5.61 6.19 7.27
C PHE A 65 -4.56 5.11 7.10
N ILE A 66 -4.98 3.94 6.67
CA ILE A 66 -4.06 2.85 6.34
C ILE A 66 -4.45 2.31 4.98
N ASN A 67 -3.51 2.36 4.04
CA ASN A 67 -3.66 1.70 2.75
C ASN A 67 -3.08 0.29 2.86
N VAL A 68 -3.87 -0.71 2.49
CA VAL A 68 -3.44 -2.10 2.43
C VAL A 68 -3.53 -2.53 0.98
N ALA A 69 -2.40 -2.69 0.33
CA ALA A 69 -2.32 -3.00 -1.10
C ALA A 69 -1.64 -4.34 -1.33
N GLU A 70 -2.33 -5.25 -1.99
CA GLU A 70 -1.84 -6.59 -2.28
C GLU A 70 -1.20 -6.63 -3.65
N TRP A 71 -0.03 -7.27 -3.75
CA TRP A 71 0.74 -7.41 -4.99
C TRP A 71 1.16 -8.86 -5.19
N GLU A 72 1.21 -9.31 -6.44
CA GLU A 72 1.64 -10.67 -6.76
C GLU A 72 3.05 -10.96 -6.28
N SER A 73 3.92 -9.95 -6.26
CA SER A 73 5.32 -10.10 -5.88
C SER A 73 5.92 -8.76 -5.50
N GLY A 74 7.03 -8.81 -4.78
CA GLY A 74 7.82 -7.63 -4.50
C GLY A 74 8.37 -6.99 -5.77
N ALA A 75 8.71 -7.80 -6.77
CA ALA A 75 9.20 -7.29 -8.05
C ALA A 75 8.13 -6.46 -8.76
N ALA A 76 6.87 -6.89 -8.73
CA ALA A 76 5.77 -6.15 -9.34
C ALA A 76 5.58 -4.79 -8.64
N LEU A 77 5.62 -4.78 -7.31
CA LEU A 77 5.52 -3.54 -6.55
C LEU A 77 6.68 -2.60 -6.86
N ASP A 78 7.91 -3.13 -6.90
CA ASP A 78 9.09 -2.32 -7.22
C ASP A 78 8.99 -1.70 -8.61
N GLN A 79 8.51 -2.48 -9.57
CA GLN A 79 8.30 -1.99 -10.94
C GLN A 79 7.29 -0.84 -10.96
N ALA A 80 6.19 -0.99 -10.24
CA ALA A 80 5.15 0.05 -10.17
C ALA A 80 5.71 1.34 -9.55
N ARG A 81 6.50 1.21 -8.48
CA ARG A 81 7.09 2.35 -7.79
C ARG A 81 8.11 3.11 -8.63
N ARG A 82 8.68 2.47 -9.66
CA ARG A 82 9.62 3.14 -10.57
C ARG A 82 8.94 3.92 -11.66
N ASN A 83 7.66 3.74 -11.84
CA ASN A 83 6.89 4.46 -12.86
C ASN A 83 6.95 5.97 -12.54
N PRO A 84 7.39 6.81 -13.51
CA PRO A 84 7.44 8.26 -13.28
C PRO A 84 6.10 8.87 -12.90
N GLU A 85 4.99 8.33 -13.40
CA GLU A 85 3.66 8.82 -13.03
C GLU A 85 3.34 8.50 -11.56
N TRP A 86 3.77 7.32 -11.08
CA TRP A 86 3.64 6.98 -9.66
C TRP A 86 4.40 7.98 -8.81
N LEU A 87 5.65 8.22 -9.15
CA LEU A 87 6.49 9.18 -8.43
C LEU A 87 5.87 10.57 -8.44
N ALA A 88 5.33 10.99 -9.58
CA ALA A 88 4.67 12.29 -9.70
C ALA A 88 3.42 12.37 -8.81
N SER A 89 2.63 11.29 -8.72
CA SER A 89 1.42 11.28 -7.87
C SER A 89 1.80 11.40 -6.39
N ILE A 90 2.87 10.72 -5.98
CA ILE A 90 3.38 10.82 -4.61
C ILE A 90 3.88 12.23 -4.32
N GLN A 91 4.60 12.83 -5.26
CA GLN A 91 5.10 14.20 -5.10
C GLN A 91 3.95 15.21 -4.95
N ARG A 92 2.89 15.04 -5.73
CA ARG A 92 1.71 15.91 -5.61
C ARG A 92 1.06 15.81 -4.23
N LEU A 93 1.08 14.61 -3.64
CA LEU A 93 0.53 14.39 -2.31
C LEU A 93 1.44 15.01 -1.23
N ILE A 94 2.74 14.72 -1.31
CA ILE A 94 3.71 15.16 -0.30
C ILE A 94 3.92 16.67 -0.33
N ASN A 95 3.94 17.26 -1.52
CA ASN A 95 4.25 18.68 -1.71
C ASN A 95 3.02 19.58 -1.79
N ASP A 96 1.84 19.05 -1.55
CA ASP A 96 0.63 19.87 -1.53
C ASP A 96 0.68 20.81 -0.32
N PRO A 97 0.70 22.15 -0.55
CA PRO A 97 0.84 23.11 0.56
C PRO A 97 -0.36 23.13 1.51
N GLU A 98 -1.49 22.58 1.08
CA GLU A 98 -2.69 22.51 1.93
C GLU A 98 -2.88 21.14 2.55
N LEU A 99 -1.87 20.29 2.47
CA LEU A 99 -1.94 18.92 2.97
C LEU A 99 -0.74 18.63 3.85
N ASP A 100 -1.02 18.34 5.12
CA ASP A 100 0.00 17.98 6.10
C ASP A 100 -0.11 16.49 6.43
N ALA A 101 0.10 15.66 5.41
CA ALA A 101 0.02 14.21 5.54
C ALA A 101 1.41 13.63 5.69
N LYS A 102 1.54 12.70 6.64
CA LYS A 102 2.78 11.97 6.88
C LYS A 102 2.55 10.50 6.58
N ALA A 103 3.44 9.90 5.80
CA ALA A 103 3.32 8.54 5.33
C ALA A 103 4.39 7.64 5.92
N ARG A 104 4.01 6.40 6.26
CA ARG A 104 4.91 5.36 6.75
C ARG A 104 4.68 4.08 5.94
N PRO A 105 5.32 3.94 4.78
CA PRO A 105 5.15 2.73 3.96
C PRO A 105 6.04 1.60 4.47
N MET A 106 5.53 0.39 4.42
CA MET A 106 6.28 -0.82 4.76
C MET A 106 5.72 -2.00 3.98
N VAL A 107 6.59 -2.90 3.56
CA VAL A 107 6.20 -4.08 2.80
C VAL A 107 6.25 -5.30 3.70
N TYR A 108 5.21 -6.11 3.64
CA TYR A 108 5.05 -7.29 4.49
C TYR A 108 4.72 -8.52 3.65
N GLN A 109 4.97 -9.68 4.24
CA GLN A 109 4.48 -10.95 3.70
C GLN A 109 3.57 -11.58 4.74
N SER A 110 2.50 -12.24 4.27
CA SER A 110 1.66 -13.03 5.17
C SER A 110 2.45 -14.24 5.68
N VAL A 111 2.36 -14.50 6.97
CA VAL A 111 2.98 -15.70 7.57
C VAL A 111 1.93 -16.63 8.17
N ILE A 112 0.73 -16.15 8.44
CA ILE A 112 -0.41 -16.94 8.92
C ILE A 112 -1.68 -16.35 8.37
N ASP A 113 -2.45 -17.16 7.65
CA ASP A 113 -3.77 -16.77 7.17
C ASP A 113 -4.80 -17.62 7.88
N VAL A 114 -5.86 -16.99 8.39
CA VAL A 114 -6.91 -17.68 9.16
C VAL A 114 -8.26 -17.33 8.57
N THR A 115 -9.07 -18.36 8.34
CA THR A 115 -10.46 -18.19 7.95
C THR A 115 -11.37 -18.85 8.99
N PRO A 116 -12.66 -18.49 9.03
CA PRO A 116 -13.57 -19.08 10.00
C PRO A 116 -13.58 -20.61 9.91
N GLY A 117 -13.49 -21.27 11.04
CA GLY A 117 -13.46 -22.73 11.11
C GLY A 117 -12.07 -23.35 11.05
N ASP A 118 -11.03 -22.57 10.79
CA ASP A 118 -9.66 -23.09 10.76
C ASP A 118 -9.23 -23.53 12.16
N GLU A 119 -8.50 -24.64 12.20
CA GLU A 119 -7.84 -25.11 13.42
C GLU A 119 -6.37 -24.71 13.36
N LEU A 120 -5.90 -24.02 14.38
CA LEU A 120 -4.50 -23.61 14.45
C LEU A 120 -3.75 -24.52 15.41
N PRO A 121 -2.53 -24.98 15.04
CA PRO A 121 -1.74 -25.84 15.90
C PRO A 121 -1.26 -25.14 17.17
#